data_d602242c3451924227896f68084aff4c
#
_entry.id   d602242c3451924227896f68084aff4c
#
_cell.length_a   1.000
_cell.length_b   1.000
_cell.length_c   1.000
_cell.angle_alpha   90.00
_cell.angle_beta   90.00
_cell.angle_gamma   90.00
#
_symmetry.space_group_name_H-M   'P 1'
#
loop_
_entity.id
_entity.type
_entity.pdbx_description
1 polymer ?
#
loop_
_entity_poly.entity_id
_entity_poly.type
_entity_poly.pdbx_seq_one_letter_code
_entity_poly.pdbx_strand_id
1 'polypeptide(L)'
;MNEMKKLFNKEEIVAVSLDMQGSLISAVHNGEFMKQRAIKFFKSLGVLDVPTLVTQQYTKGLGMTDEGVKAAIKDFSYIDKTSFSCVKNSEFMQALNSTGRKRVVLTGMETHICVLQTAMDLLDEGYEVYIVEDCTSSREKIDKKVAIERMFSEGVKVATYESILFECLGGAGSDEFKQISKIIK
;
A
#
# COMPACT_ATOMS: atom_id res chain seq x y z
N MET A 1 10.90 22.42 -12.02
CA MET A 1 10.25 21.14 -11.72
C MET A 1 11.34 20.11 -11.50
N ASN A 2 11.55 19.64 -10.25
CA ASN A 2 12.49 18.53 -10.04
C ASN A 2 11.87 17.27 -10.64
N GLU A 3 12.53 16.70 -11.65
CA GLU A 3 12.14 15.43 -12.22
C GLU A 3 12.29 14.33 -11.15
N MET A 4 11.21 13.64 -10.81
CA MET A 4 11.27 12.55 -9.83
C MET A 4 12.23 11.47 -10.31
N LYS A 5 13.10 10.98 -9.42
CA LYS A 5 14.03 9.90 -9.75
C LYS A 5 13.26 8.66 -10.19
N LYS A 6 13.81 7.88 -11.13
CA LYS A 6 13.18 6.63 -11.60
C LYS A 6 13.06 5.58 -10.48
N LEU A 7 14.09 5.47 -9.61
CA LEU A 7 14.08 4.57 -8.46
C LEU A 7 13.33 5.20 -7.28
N PHE A 8 12.83 4.36 -6.39
CA PHE A 8 12.17 4.81 -5.17
C PHE A 8 13.15 5.54 -4.24
N ASN A 9 12.63 6.63 -3.66
CA ASN A 9 13.29 7.35 -2.59
C ASN A 9 12.31 7.45 -1.41
N LYS A 10 12.76 7.09 -0.22
CA LYS A 10 11.94 7.10 1.00
C LYS A 10 11.30 8.46 1.30
N GLU A 11 11.90 9.56 0.84
CA GLU A 11 11.37 10.93 1.02
C GLU A 11 10.24 11.28 0.04
N GLU A 12 10.07 10.51 -1.03
CA GLU A 12 9.11 10.79 -2.11
C GLU A 12 7.85 9.92 -2.04
N ILE A 13 7.90 8.79 -1.32
CA ILE A 13 6.83 7.80 -1.28
C ILE A 13 5.95 7.92 -0.04
N VAL A 14 4.67 7.64 -0.21
CA VAL A 14 3.69 7.38 0.86
C VAL A 14 3.03 6.03 0.60
N ALA A 15 2.92 5.19 1.62
CA ALA A 15 2.23 3.91 1.50
C ALA A 15 0.76 4.04 1.90
N VAL A 16 -0.08 3.21 1.29
CA VAL A 16 -1.49 3.08 1.66
C VAL A 16 -1.80 1.61 1.95
N SER A 17 -2.28 1.33 3.13
CA SER A 17 -2.84 0.05 3.55
C SER A 17 -4.35 0.09 3.35
N LEU A 18 -4.84 -0.45 2.22
CA LEU A 18 -6.26 -0.47 1.91
C LEU A 18 -6.94 -1.68 2.55
N ASP A 19 -7.85 -1.40 3.47
CA ASP A 19 -8.90 -2.30 3.93
C ASP A 19 -8.39 -3.69 4.40
N MET A 20 -7.21 -3.75 5.03
CA MET A 20 -6.63 -4.99 5.53
C MET A 20 -7.31 -5.46 6.82
N GLN A 21 -8.62 -5.68 6.73
CA GLN A 21 -9.49 -6.16 7.81
C GLN A 21 -9.51 -7.69 7.85
N GLY A 22 -9.58 -8.28 9.04
CA GLY A 22 -9.48 -9.73 9.21
C GLY A 22 -10.48 -10.53 8.39
N SER A 23 -11.73 -10.05 8.28
CA SER A 23 -12.77 -10.67 7.46
C SER A 23 -12.44 -10.69 5.96
N LEU A 24 -11.86 -9.61 5.45
CA LEU A 24 -11.45 -9.51 4.04
C LEU A 24 -10.19 -10.35 3.77
N ILE A 25 -9.21 -10.33 4.67
CA ILE A 25 -7.99 -11.17 4.56
C ILE A 25 -8.38 -12.65 4.43
N SER A 26 -9.35 -13.11 5.22
CA SER A 26 -9.82 -14.50 5.20
C SER A 26 -10.56 -14.85 3.91
N ALA A 27 -11.14 -13.88 3.23
CA ALA A 27 -11.95 -14.09 2.02
C ALA A 27 -11.13 -14.10 0.73
N VAL A 28 -9.94 -13.46 0.71
CA VAL A 28 -9.15 -13.34 -0.51
C VAL A 28 -8.20 -14.51 -0.72
N HIS A 29 -7.83 -14.75 -1.98
CA HIS A 29 -6.89 -15.81 -2.33
C HIS A 29 -5.53 -15.55 -1.69
N ASN A 30 -4.97 -16.56 -1.01
CA ASN A 30 -3.68 -16.47 -0.31
C ASN A 30 -3.57 -15.28 0.66
N GLY A 31 -4.70 -14.89 1.30
CA GLY A 31 -4.77 -13.70 2.15
C GLY A 31 -3.74 -13.68 3.28
N GLU A 32 -3.51 -14.83 3.95
CA GLU A 32 -2.51 -14.92 5.01
C GLU A 32 -1.07 -14.70 4.49
N PHE A 33 -0.75 -15.27 3.33
CA PHE A 33 0.57 -15.08 2.71
C PHE A 33 0.79 -13.61 2.30
N MET A 34 -0.20 -12.98 1.70
CA MET A 34 -0.18 -11.55 1.36
C MET A 34 -0.04 -10.70 2.62
N LYS A 35 -0.78 -11.00 3.68
CA LYS A 35 -0.70 -10.30 4.97
C LYS A 35 0.70 -10.34 5.56
N GLN A 36 1.36 -11.51 5.56
CA GLN A 36 2.72 -11.64 6.09
C GLN A 36 3.73 -10.76 5.32
N ARG A 37 3.59 -10.65 4.00
CA ARG A 37 4.41 -9.74 3.20
C ARG A 37 4.13 -8.28 3.51
N ALA A 38 2.86 -7.92 3.63
CA ALA A 38 2.46 -6.57 4.01
C ALA A 38 2.98 -6.18 5.40
N ILE A 39 2.94 -7.10 6.38
CA ILE A 39 3.52 -6.88 7.71
C ILE A 39 5.03 -6.61 7.63
N LYS A 40 5.79 -7.39 6.87
CA LYS A 40 7.22 -7.14 6.65
C LYS A 40 7.45 -5.78 6.00
N PHE A 41 6.64 -5.45 5.01
CA PHE A 41 6.71 -4.16 4.31
C PHE A 41 6.46 -2.99 5.27
N PHE A 42 5.35 -2.97 6.01
CA PHE A 42 5.03 -1.87 6.92
C PHE A 42 6.04 -1.72 8.06
N LYS A 43 6.52 -2.81 8.65
CA LYS A 43 7.62 -2.74 9.64
C LYS A 43 8.86 -2.06 9.06
N SER A 44 9.22 -2.40 7.82
CA SER A 44 10.37 -1.84 7.13
C SER A 44 10.17 -0.37 6.76
N LEU A 45 8.95 0.01 6.34
CA LEU A 45 8.59 1.41 6.13
C LEU A 45 8.70 2.24 7.41
N GLY A 46 8.36 1.66 8.56
CA GLY A 46 8.56 2.28 9.87
C GLY A 46 10.03 2.54 10.20
N VAL A 47 10.95 1.64 9.80
CA VAL A 47 12.40 1.85 9.92
C VAL A 47 12.88 3.00 9.02
N LEU A 48 12.29 3.15 7.84
CA LEU A 48 12.63 4.18 6.85
C LEU A 48 11.93 5.53 7.09
N ASP A 49 11.08 5.63 8.12
CA ASP A 49 10.22 6.81 8.39
C ASP A 49 9.32 7.19 7.19
N VAL A 50 8.86 6.19 6.44
CA VAL A 50 7.90 6.38 5.36
C VAL A 50 6.47 6.36 5.93
N PRO A 51 5.67 7.42 5.72
CA PRO A 51 4.30 7.47 6.21
C PRO A 51 3.42 6.41 5.55
N THR A 52 2.55 5.81 6.35
CA THR A 52 1.54 4.83 5.90
C THR A 52 0.15 5.31 6.29
N LEU A 53 -0.69 5.58 5.31
CA LEU A 53 -2.11 5.85 5.50
C LEU A 53 -2.87 4.52 5.53
N VAL A 54 -3.85 4.41 6.42
CA VAL A 54 -4.65 3.19 6.57
C VAL A 54 -6.11 3.51 6.34
N THR A 55 -6.79 2.71 5.53
CA THR A 55 -8.23 2.77 5.40
C THR A 55 -8.91 1.51 5.90
N GLN A 56 -10.14 1.64 6.33
CA GLN A 56 -11.06 0.54 6.64
C GLN A 56 -12.34 0.72 5.84
N GLN A 57 -12.77 -0.34 5.19
CA GLN A 57 -14.03 -0.35 4.48
C GLN A 57 -15.15 -0.69 5.46
N TYR A 58 -16.12 0.23 5.65
CA TYR A 58 -17.30 0.00 6.45
C TYR A 58 -17.01 -0.78 7.75
N THR A 59 -16.23 -0.20 8.62
CA THR A 59 -15.70 -0.83 9.85
C THR A 59 -16.79 -1.52 10.67
N LYS A 60 -17.98 -0.90 10.76
CA LYS A 60 -19.12 -1.47 11.51
C LYS A 60 -19.54 -2.86 10.98
N GLY A 61 -19.41 -3.12 9.70
CA GLY A 61 -19.80 -4.40 9.07
C GLY A 61 -18.64 -5.36 8.87
N LEU A 62 -17.47 -4.86 8.54
CA LEU A 62 -16.31 -5.69 8.16
C LEU A 62 -15.26 -5.84 9.27
N GLY A 63 -15.43 -5.11 10.38
CA GLY A 63 -14.51 -5.17 11.52
C GLY A 63 -13.29 -4.27 11.37
N MET A 64 -12.36 -4.41 12.29
CA MET A 64 -11.13 -3.60 12.36
C MET A 64 -10.02 -4.17 11.47
N THR A 65 -9.02 -3.33 11.20
CA THR A 65 -7.74 -3.78 10.63
C THR A 65 -7.19 -4.96 11.44
N ASP A 66 -6.65 -5.97 10.76
CA ASP A 66 -6.00 -7.12 11.40
C ASP A 66 -4.95 -6.67 12.41
N GLU A 67 -4.93 -7.29 13.59
CA GLU A 67 -4.05 -6.87 14.70
C GLU A 67 -2.55 -6.99 14.33
N GLY A 68 -2.17 -7.97 13.52
CA GLY A 68 -0.79 -8.12 13.04
C GLY A 68 -0.39 -6.98 12.08
N VAL A 69 -1.30 -6.58 11.21
CA VAL A 69 -1.11 -5.42 10.31
C VAL A 69 -1.03 -4.13 11.10
N LYS A 70 -1.97 -3.92 12.02
CA LYS A 70 -2.00 -2.76 12.92
C LYS A 70 -0.69 -2.62 13.70
N ALA A 71 -0.21 -3.70 14.31
CA ALA A 71 1.03 -3.71 15.08
C ALA A 71 2.29 -3.46 14.23
N ALA A 72 2.21 -3.65 12.93
CA ALA A 72 3.32 -3.44 11.99
C ALA A 72 3.45 -1.99 11.51
N ILE A 73 2.39 -1.19 11.63
CA ILE A 73 2.33 0.19 11.13
C ILE A 73 2.71 1.16 12.25
N LYS A 74 3.76 1.95 12.02
CA LYS A 74 4.19 3.00 12.92
C LYS A 74 3.11 4.09 13.00
N ASP A 75 2.82 4.57 14.22
CA ASP A 75 1.82 5.63 14.46
C ASP A 75 0.44 5.32 13.85
N PHE A 76 -0.03 4.08 14.04
CA PHE A 76 -1.27 3.58 13.45
C PHE A 76 -2.47 4.46 13.76
N SER A 77 -3.12 4.91 12.71
CA SER A 77 -4.48 5.49 12.72
C SER A 77 -5.21 5.03 11.46
N TYR A 78 -6.52 5.10 11.43
CA TYR A 78 -7.27 4.66 10.26
C TYR A 78 -8.36 5.64 9.87
N ILE A 79 -8.75 5.60 8.60
CA ILE A 79 -9.84 6.35 8.01
C ILE A 79 -10.93 5.37 7.59
N ASP A 80 -12.14 5.51 8.15
CA ASP A 80 -13.29 4.69 7.75
C ASP A 80 -13.92 5.24 6.48
N LYS A 81 -14.24 4.36 5.53
CA LYS A 81 -14.85 4.75 4.27
C LYS A 81 -15.95 3.80 3.84
N THR A 82 -16.91 4.29 3.10
CA THR A 82 -17.95 3.49 2.41
C THR A 82 -17.75 3.46 0.91
N SER A 83 -17.07 4.46 0.33
CA SER A 83 -16.64 4.44 -1.08
C SER A 83 -15.60 3.35 -1.31
N PHE A 84 -15.55 2.78 -2.51
CA PHE A 84 -14.48 1.85 -2.87
C PHE A 84 -13.17 2.58 -3.08
N SER A 85 -13.16 3.63 -3.88
CA SER A 85 -12.01 4.51 -4.03
C SER A 85 -11.79 5.37 -2.78
N CYS A 86 -10.55 5.40 -2.29
CA CYS A 86 -10.14 6.28 -1.19
C CYS A 86 -10.20 7.76 -1.57
N VAL A 87 -10.02 8.10 -2.84
CA VAL A 87 -10.04 9.49 -3.34
C VAL A 87 -11.41 10.15 -3.14
N LYS A 88 -12.49 9.35 -3.10
CA LYS A 88 -13.85 9.86 -2.82
C LYS A 88 -14.07 10.19 -1.34
N ASN A 89 -13.11 9.92 -0.47
CA ASN A 89 -13.14 10.27 0.95
C ASN A 89 -12.27 11.51 1.21
N SER A 90 -12.88 12.58 1.67
CA SER A 90 -12.19 13.87 1.87
C SER A 90 -11.12 13.82 2.96
N GLU A 91 -11.33 13.03 4.03
CA GLU A 91 -10.35 12.85 5.09
C GLU A 91 -9.08 12.15 4.56
N PHE A 92 -9.25 11.13 3.71
CA PHE A 92 -8.12 10.47 3.05
C PHE A 92 -7.33 11.44 2.18
N MET A 93 -8.00 12.23 1.34
CA MET A 93 -7.33 13.19 0.46
C MET A 93 -6.63 14.30 1.26
N GLN A 94 -7.23 14.76 2.36
CA GLN A 94 -6.58 15.71 3.25
C GLN A 94 -5.31 15.10 3.88
N ALA A 95 -5.38 13.87 4.39
CA ALA A 95 -4.24 13.17 4.96
C ALA A 95 -3.13 12.94 3.92
N LEU A 96 -3.50 12.50 2.70
CA LEU A 96 -2.56 12.28 1.61
C LEU A 96 -1.86 13.59 1.21
N ASN A 97 -2.60 14.66 1.00
CA ASN A 97 -2.07 15.97 0.63
C ASN A 97 -1.13 16.53 1.71
N SER A 98 -1.43 16.29 3.00
CA SER A 98 -0.60 16.76 4.10
C SER A 98 0.79 16.13 4.14
N THR A 99 0.97 14.95 3.51
CA THR A 99 2.29 14.32 3.38
C THR A 99 3.23 15.07 2.43
N GLY A 100 2.68 15.88 1.52
CA GLY A 100 3.42 16.55 0.45
C GLY A 100 4.03 15.61 -0.59
N ARG A 101 3.77 14.30 -0.49
CA ARG A 101 4.37 13.26 -1.35
C ARG A 101 3.50 12.99 -2.57
N LYS A 102 4.13 12.74 -3.72
CA LYS A 102 3.43 12.55 -5.00
C LYS A 102 3.49 11.12 -5.53
N ARG A 103 4.30 10.26 -4.92
CA ARG A 103 4.43 8.85 -5.29
C ARG A 103 3.72 7.98 -4.26
N VAL A 104 2.62 7.34 -4.67
CA VAL A 104 1.76 6.54 -3.79
C VAL A 104 1.98 5.06 -4.07
N VAL A 105 2.28 4.27 -3.04
CA VAL A 105 2.41 2.81 -3.14
C VAL A 105 1.22 2.15 -2.45
N LEU A 106 0.40 1.44 -3.22
CA LEU A 106 -0.86 0.83 -2.78
C LEU A 106 -0.67 -0.64 -2.43
N THR A 107 -1.21 -1.02 -1.28
CA THR A 107 -1.29 -2.39 -0.78
C THR A 107 -2.73 -2.70 -0.35
N GLY A 108 -3.05 -3.95 -0.10
CA GLY A 108 -4.34 -4.33 0.49
C GLY A 108 -5.33 -4.94 -0.48
N MET A 109 -6.61 -4.73 -0.28
CA MET A 109 -7.65 -5.49 -0.97
C MET A 109 -8.97 -4.72 -1.16
N GLU A 110 -9.84 -5.19 -2.06
CA GLU A 110 -9.51 -6.18 -3.09
C GLU A 110 -8.86 -5.49 -4.29
N THR A 111 -7.89 -6.15 -4.91
CA THR A 111 -7.10 -5.58 -6.03
C THR A 111 -7.98 -5.05 -7.16
N HIS A 112 -9.08 -5.78 -7.48
CA HIS A 112 -9.98 -5.44 -8.59
C HIS A 112 -11.11 -4.48 -8.20
N ILE A 113 -11.21 -4.08 -6.93
CA ILE A 113 -12.26 -3.16 -6.44
C ILE A 113 -11.62 -1.90 -5.84
N CYS A 114 -11.35 -1.90 -4.52
CA CYS A 114 -10.87 -0.70 -3.83
C CYS A 114 -9.49 -0.26 -4.32
N VAL A 115 -8.57 -1.21 -4.54
CA VAL A 115 -7.21 -0.89 -4.99
C VAL A 115 -7.23 -0.32 -6.41
N LEU A 116 -7.91 -0.98 -7.35
CA LEU A 116 -8.03 -0.53 -8.73
C LEU A 116 -8.67 0.85 -8.82
N GLN A 117 -9.82 1.07 -8.18
CA GLN A 117 -10.53 2.35 -8.26
C GLN A 117 -9.72 3.47 -7.61
N THR A 118 -9.05 3.20 -6.49
CA THR A 118 -8.17 4.17 -5.85
C THR A 118 -6.98 4.51 -6.75
N ALA A 119 -6.38 3.51 -7.39
CA ALA A 119 -5.24 3.72 -8.28
C ALA A 119 -5.61 4.61 -9.48
N MET A 120 -6.75 4.34 -10.11
CA MET A 120 -7.21 5.11 -11.27
C MET A 120 -7.54 6.56 -10.89
N ASP A 121 -8.30 6.77 -9.82
CA ASP A 121 -8.64 8.11 -9.35
C ASP A 121 -7.38 8.90 -8.91
N LEU A 122 -6.37 8.24 -8.31
CA LEU A 122 -5.10 8.90 -7.96
C LEU A 122 -4.28 9.31 -9.19
N LEU A 123 -4.29 8.51 -10.27
CA LEU A 123 -3.68 8.92 -11.53
C LEU A 123 -4.35 10.18 -12.10
N ASP A 124 -5.68 10.23 -12.07
CA ASP A 124 -6.46 11.40 -12.53
C ASP A 124 -6.15 12.65 -11.69
N GLU A 125 -5.84 12.49 -10.40
CA GLU A 125 -5.39 13.55 -9.49
C GLU A 125 -3.89 13.91 -9.66
N GLY A 126 -3.19 13.29 -10.60
CA GLY A 126 -1.80 13.58 -10.95
C GLY A 126 -0.75 12.98 -10.01
N TYR A 127 -1.09 11.92 -9.28
CA TYR A 127 -0.13 11.15 -8.49
C TYR A 127 0.59 10.12 -9.36
N GLU A 128 1.83 9.79 -9.01
CA GLU A 128 2.52 8.61 -9.53
C GLU A 128 2.14 7.41 -8.67
N VAL A 129 1.50 6.41 -9.26
CA VAL A 129 0.88 5.30 -8.52
C VAL A 129 1.58 3.98 -8.80
N TYR A 130 1.88 3.25 -7.74
CA TYR A 130 2.44 1.90 -7.76
C TYR A 130 1.54 0.92 -7.02
N ILE A 131 1.36 -0.27 -7.59
CA ILE A 131 0.79 -1.42 -6.89
C ILE A 131 1.93 -2.29 -6.36
N VAL A 132 1.89 -2.61 -5.07
CA VAL A 132 2.78 -3.60 -4.46
C VAL A 132 2.12 -4.97 -4.66
N GLU A 133 2.46 -5.63 -5.77
CA GLU A 133 1.71 -6.79 -6.25
C GLU A 133 1.62 -7.92 -5.22
N ASP A 134 2.69 -8.19 -4.52
CA ASP A 134 2.77 -9.26 -3.53
C ASP A 134 2.19 -8.89 -2.15
N CYS A 135 1.74 -7.63 -2.01
CA CYS A 135 0.98 -7.11 -0.87
C CYS A 135 -0.48 -6.76 -1.22
N THR A 136 -1.01 -7.26 -2.35
CA THR A 136 -2.42 -7.12 -2.73
C THR A 136 -3.04 -8.45 -3.08
N SER A 137 -4.35 -8.60 -2.89
CA SER A 137 -5.08 -9.80 -3.29
C SER A 137 -6.55 -9.53 -3.63
N SER A 138 -7.17 -10.49 -4.26
CA SER A 138 -8.61 -10.57 -4.57
C SER A 138 -9.13 -11.97 -4.24
N ARG A 139 -10.44 -12.14 -4.13
CA ARG A 139 -11.07 -13.46 -3.88
C ARG A 139 -10.68 -14.46 -4.96
N GLU A 140 -10.72 -14.05 -6.21
CA GLU A 140 -10.35 -14.88 -7.35
C GLU A 140 -9.02 -14.41 -7.96
N LYS A 141 -8.16 -15.36 -8.33
CA LYS A 141 -6.86 -15.07 -8.99
C LYS A 141 -7.04 -14.29 -10.29
N ILE A 142 -8.10 -14.63 -11.06
CA ILE A 142 -8.34 -14.00 -12.34
C ILE A 142 -8.68 -12.52 -12.17
N ASP A 143 -9.46 -12.17 -11.14
CA ASP A 143 -9.82 -10.78 -10.86
C ASP A 143 -8.60 -9.93 -10.52
N LYS A 144 -7.69 -10.47 -9.68
CA LYS A 144 -6.40 -9.82 -9.40
C LYS A 144 -5.59 -9.61 -10.67
N LYS A 145 -5.43 -10.67 -11.48
CA LYS A 145 -4.64 -10.61 -12.71
C LYS A 145 -5.15 -9.55 -13.67
N VAL A 146 -6.44 -9.61 -14.00
CA VAL A 146 -7.07 -8.65 -14.93
C VAL A 146 -6.99 -7.21 -14.40
N ALA A 147 -7.17 -7.02 -13.09
CA ALA A 147 -7.04 -5.71 -12.47
C ALA A 147 -5.64 -5.13 -12.60
N ILE A 148 -4.59 -5.93 -12.35
CA ILE A 148 -3.20 -5.50 -12.48
C ILE A 148 -2.87 -5.17 -13.94
N GLU A 149 -3.26 -6.02 -14.89
CA GLU A 149 -3.05 -5.78 -16.33
C GLU A 149 -3.74 -4.48 -16.78
N ARG A 150 -4.97 -4.25 -16.35
CA ARG A 150 -5.70 -3.01 -16.63
C ARG A 150 -5.00 -1.78 -16.02
N MET A 151 -4.67 -1.81 -14.74
CA MET A 151 -3.98 -0.71 -14.07
C MET A 151 -2.66 -0.39 -14.76
N PHE A 152 -1.88 -1.42 -15.14
CA PHE A 152 -0.63 -1.25 -15.86
C PHE A 152 -0.81 -0.56 -17.22
N SER A 153 -1.84 -0.95 -17.99
CA SER A 153 -2.15 -0.33 -19.29
C SER A 153 -2.55 1.15 -19.19
N GLU A 154 -3.07 1.58 -18.03
CA GLU A 154 -3.47 2.96 -17.77
C GLU A 154 -2.34 3.81 -17.13
N GLY A 155 -1.16 3.23 -16.89
CA GLY A 155 0.00 3.96 -16.38
C GLY A 155 0.30 3.75 -14.89
N VAL A 156 -0.45 2.91 -14.18
CA VAL A 156 -0.07 2.45 -12.84
C VAL A 156 1.13 1.53 -12.96
N LYS A 157 2.13 1.73 -12.13
CA LYS A 157 3.35 0.92 -12.12
C LYS A 157 3.22 -0.24 -11.14
N VAL A 158 3.96 -1.31 -11.37
CA VAL A 158 3.94 -2.53 -10.54
C VAL A 158 5.30 -2.75 -9.92
N ALA A 159 5.32 -3.07 -8.63
CA ALA A 159 6.53 -3.39 -7.88
C ALA A 159 6.24 -4.48 -6.84
N THR A 160 7.28 -5.06 -6.24
CA THR A 160 7.18 -5.91 -5.06
C THR A 160 7.65 -5.14 -3.83
N TYR A 161 7.20 -5.55 -2.63
CA TYR A 161 7.59 -4.85 -1.40
C TYR A 161 9.10 -4.81 -1.21
N GLU A 162 9.78 -5.90 -1.53
CA GLU A 162 11.22 -6.02 -1.33
C GLU A 162 11.99 -5.13 -2.30
N SER A 163 11.59 -5.05 -3.59
CA SER A 163 12.22 -4.15 -4.56
C SER A 163 12.14 -2.69 -4.12
N ILE A 164 10.97 -2.24 -3.64
CA ILE A 164 10.79 -0.88 -3.14
C ILE A 164 11.74 -0.59 -1.97
N LEU A 165 11.83 -1.51 -1.01
CA LEU A 165 12.70 -1.34 0.16
C LEU A 165 14.18 -1.22 -0.22
N PHE A 166 14.67 -2.09 -1.12
CA PHE A 166 16.06 -2.07 -1.53
C PHE A 166 16.41 -0.85 -2.39
N GLU A 167 15.47 -0.37 -3.20
CA GLU A 167 15.65 0.88 -3.93
C GLU A 167 15.74 2.07 -2.96
N CYS A 168 14.88 2.14 -1.94
CA CYS A 168 14.94 3.17 -0.91
C CYS A 168 16.24 3.12 -0.10
N LEU A 169 16.80 1.94 0.15
CA LEU A 169 18.05 1.75 0.88
C LEU A 169 19.28 2.16 0.05
N GLY A 170 19.25 1.92 -1.26
CA GLY A 170 20.33 2.25 -2.18
C GLY A 170 21.64 1.48 -1.97
N GLY A 171 21.81 0.78 -0.83
CA GLY A 171 23.03 0.02 -0.51
C GLY A 171 22.97 -0.73 0.82
N ALA A 172 23.92 -1.64 1.05
CA ALA A 172 23.94 -2.59 2.17
C ALA A 172 24.66 -2.12 3.45
N GLY A 173 25.13 -0.87 3.50
CA GLY A 173 26.01 -0.41 4.60
C GLY A 173 25.31 0.25 5.80
N SER A 174 24.05 0.64 5.66
CA SER A 174 23.35 1.43 6.69
C SER A 174 22.80 0.58 7.83
N ASP A 175 22.48 1.21 8.95
CA ASP A 175 21.81 0.56 10.07
C ASP A 175 20.34 0.21 9.71
N GLU A 176 19.69 1.03 8.88
CA GLU A 176 18.38 0.73 8.29
C GLU A 176 18.43 -0.59 7.50
N PHE A 177 19.44 -0.78 6.65
CA PHE A 177 19.62 -2.04 5.93
C PHE A 177 19.75 -3.25 6.87
N LYS A 178 20.54 -3.13 7.95
CA LYS A 178 20.72 -4.22 8.93
C LYS A 178 19.42 -4.59 9.62
N GLN A 179 18.58 -3.60 9.95
CA GLN A 179 17.28 -3.80 10.57
C GLN A 179 16.30 -4.45 9.58
N ILE A 180 16.19 -3.89 8.38
CA ILE A 180 15.27 -4.38 7.33
C ILE A 180 15.64 -5.80 6.91
N SER A 181 16.95 -6.12 6.76
CA SER A 181 17.41 -7.47 6.45
C SER A 181 16.99 -8.52 7.49
N LYS A 182 16.77 -8.13 8.75
CA LYS A 182 16.25 -9.03 9.79
C LYS A 182 14.74 -9.21 9.69
N ILE A 183 14.02 -8.16 9.28
CA ILE A 183 12.56 -8.17 9.14
C ILE A 183 12.11 -9.03 7.97
N ILE A 184 12.82 -8.97 6.84
CA ILE A 184 12.42 -9.63 5.59
C ILE A 184 12.82 -11.11 5.51
N LYS A 185 13.77 -11.58 6.33
CA LYS A 185 14.12 -12.99 6.47
C LYS A 185 13.02 -13.76 7.18
#